data_875ab8df1b41a6ab8dc91d4ad67bfaad
#
_entry.id   875ab8df1b41a6ab8dc91d4ad67bfaad
#
_cell.length_a   1.000
_cell.length_b   1.000
_cell.length_c   1.000
_cell.angle_alpha   90.00
_cell.angle_beta   90.00
_cell.angle_gamma   90.00
#
_symmetry.space_group_name_H-M   'P 1'
#
loop_
_entity.id
_entity.type
_entity.pdbx_description
1 polymer ?
#
loop_
_entity_poly.entity_id
_entity_poly.type
_entity_poly.pdbx_seq_one_letter_code
_entity_poly.pdbx_strand_id
1 'polypeptide(L)'
;TTRATEMDLKKGEILGVSAYLAKPFAKDTLKAAVEVAIATARNKKEQETIAKFVAADTLSAVSSMVDEHQDAGKGESKHITVLFSDICAFSSKCERFSARKIINLLNTYFDLMVEVLSQNDAIIDKFIGDAIVARFDSGDPVTDALNAVRGAWGMCRELERFNLDSFEEVQSRIGINSGEVILGNLGCQKHRLEYAMIGDNVNIGQRLES
;
A
#
# COMPACT_ATOMS: atom_id res chain seq x y z
N THR A 1 -5.52 17.16 -36.04
CA THR A 1 -5.07 16.38 -37.21
C THR A 1 -6.14 16.36 -38.29
N THR A 2 -5.75 16.43 -39.58
CA THR A 2 -6.70 16.44 -40.70
C THR A 2 -7.25 15.02 -41.03
N ARG A 3 -6.56 13.96 -40.60
CA ARG A 3 -6.99 12.56 -40.57
C ARG A 3 -6.15 11.85 -39.51
N ALA A 4 -6.77 11.26 -38.51
CA ALA A 4 -6.09 10.35 -37.59
C ALA A 4 -6.18 8.95 -38.19
N THR A 5 -5.04 8.31 -38.44
CA THR A 5 -4.99 6.88 -38.76
C THR A 5 -5.08 6.08 -37.46
N GLU A 6 -5.48 4.81 -37.54
CA GLU A 6 -5.53 3.92 -36.37
C GLU A 6 -4.16 3.82 -35.65
N MET A 7 -3.09 4.00 -36.41
CA MET A 7 -1.70 4.02 -35.94
C MET A 7 -1.36 5.30 -35.16
N ASP A 8 -1.99 6.44 -35.53
CA ASP A 8 -1.83 7.71 -34.81
C ASP A 8 -2.60 7.70 -33.48
N LEU A 9 -3.74 7.04 -33.43
CA LEU A 9 -4.53 6.84 -32.20
C LEU A 9 -3.75 5.98 -31.19
N LYS A 10 -3.19 4.84 -31.61
CA LYS A 10 -2.35 3.99 -30.75
C LYS A 10 -1.09 4.69 -30.24
N LYS A 11 -0.42 5.49 -31.09
CA LYS A 11 0.73 6.29 -30.66
C LYS A 11 0.34 7.34 -29.62
N GLY A 12 -0.82 7.91 -29.75
CA GLY A 12 -1.29 8.91 -28.79
C GLY A 12 -1.68 8.33 -27.44
N GLU A 13 -2.29 7.14 -27.41
CA GLU A 13 -2.54 6.41 -26.16
C GLU A 13 -1.23 6.14 -25.42
N ILE A 14 -0.18 5.69 -26.11
CA ILE A 14 1.16 5.46 -25.53
C ILE A 14 1.77 6.78 -24.98
N LEU A 15 1.50 7.91 -25.65
CA LEU A 15 2.01 9.24 -25.26
C LEU A 15 1.12 9.95 -24.23
N GLY A 16 0.05 9.31 -23.76
CA GLY A 16 -0.85 9.87 -22.74
C GLY A 16 -1.75 11.00 -23.25
N VAL A 17 -2.10 11.00 -24.54
CA VAL A 17 -3.01 11.99 -25.13
C VAL A 17 -4.43 11.72 -24.66
N SER A 18 -5.05 12.70 -24.00
CA SER A 18 -6.38 12.57 -23.38
C SER A 18 -7.54 12.55 -24.37
N ALA A 19 -7.38 13.13 -25.57
CA ALA A 19 -8.41 13.14 -26.60
C ALA A 19 -7.86 13.49 -27.98
N TYR A 20 -8.53 13.02 -29.06
CA TYR A 20 -8.26 13.36 -30.43
C TYR A 20 -9.46 14.13 -31.03
N LEU A 21 -9.16 15.26 -31.67
CA LEU A 21 -10.14 16.01 -32.41
C LEU A 21 -9.76 16.08 -33.89
N ALA A 22 -10.62 15.58 -34.77
CA ALA A 22 -10.45 15.71 -36.22
C ALA A 22 -10.83 17.15 -36.65
N LYS A 23 -9.98 17.76 -37.48
CA LYS A 23 -10.29 19.08 -38.08
C LYS A 23 -11.13 18.89 -39.33
N PRO A 24 -12.15 19.76 -39.57
CA PRO A 24 -12.58 20.89 -38.74
C PRO A 24 -13.41 20.41 -37.52
N PHE A 25 -13.25 21.05 -36.37
CA PHE A 25 -14.04 20.79 -35.16
C PHE A 25 -14.78 22.05 -34.71
N ALA A 26 -15.98 21.88 -34.16
CA ALA A 26 -16.75 22.95 -33.57
C ALA A 26 -16.20 23.33 -32.18
N LYS A 27 -16.43 24.58 -31.77
CA LYS A 27 -16.02 25.09 -30.45
C LYS A 27 -16.57 24.24 -29.30
N ASP A 28 -17.81 23.77 -29.43
CA ASP A 28 -18.46 22.96 -28.39
C ASP A 28 -17.84 21.56 -28.30
N THR A 29 -17.42 20.98 -29.42
CA THR A 29 -16.69 19.69 -29.44
C THR A 29 -15.35 19.80 -28.74
N LEU A 30 -14.61 20.90 -28.97
CA LEU A 30 -13.36 21.18 -28.26
C LEU A 30 -13.60 21.36 -26.76
N LYS A 31 -14.62 22.14 -26.39
CA LYS A 31 -14.99 22.37 -24.99
C LYS A 31 -15.32 21.08 -24.27
N ALA A 32 -16.17 20.25 -24.84
CA ALA A 32 -16.55 18.95 -24.30
C ALA A 32 -15.33 18.02 -24.12
N ALA A 33 -14.42 17.96 -25.11
CA ALA A 33 -13.21 17.14 -25.01
C ALA A 33 -12.26 17.62 -23.89
N VAL A 34 -12.15 18.93 -23.72
CA VAL A 34 -11.34 19.51 -22.63
C VAL A 34 -11.97 19.22 -21.27
N GLU A 35 -13.28 19.37 -21.13
CA GLU A 35 -13.99 19.06 -19.88
C GLU A 35 -13.83 17.57 -19.49
N VAL A 36 -13.96 16.65 -20.45
CA VAL A 36 -13.72 15.22 -20.24
C VAL A 36 -12.28 14.95 -19.82
N ALA A 37 -11.30 15.57 -20.50
CA ALA A 37 -9.89 15.40 -20.16
C ALA A 37 -9.55 15.91 -18.73
N ILE A 38 -10.12 17.06 -18.34
CA ILE A 38 -9.96 17.59 -16.98
C ILE A 38 -10.60 16.66 -15.94
N ALA A 39 -11.83 16.18 -16.20
CA ALA A 39 -12.52 15.26 -15.30
C ALA A 39 -11.73 13.95 -15.13
N THR A 40 -11.22 13.38 -16.24
CA THR A 40 -10.39 12.15 -16.20
C THR A 40 -9.09 12.35 -15.41
N ALA A 41 -8.40 13.48 -15.65
CA ALA A 41 -7.17 13.80 -14.92
C ALA A 41 -7.44 14.01 -13.42
N ARG A 42 -8.56 14.65 -13.07
CA ARG A 42 -8.98 14.84 -11.68
C ARG A 42 -9.30 13.50 -11.00
N ASN A 43 -10.11 12.65 -11.64
CA ASN A 43 -10.44 11.32 -11.12
C ASN A 43 -9.19 10.46 -10.92
N LYS A 44 -8.24 10.47 -11.87
CA LYS A 44 -6.97 9.76 -11.72
C LYS A 44 -6.18 10.25 -10.49
N LYS A 45 -6.07 11.56 -10.32
CA LYS A 45 -5.38 12.15 -9.16
C LYS A 45 -6.08 11.83 -7.83
N GLU A 46 -7.43 11.82 -7.82
CA GLU A 46 -8.21 11.41 -6.65
C GLU A 46 -7.96 9.94 -6.33
N GLN A 47 -7.97 9.04 -7.31
CA GLN A 47 -7.65 7.62 -7.15
C GLN A 47 -6.22 7.40 -6.63
N GLU A 48 -5.22 8.08 -7.20
CA GLU A 48 -3.83 8.03 -6.73
C GLU A 48 -3.70 8.55 -5.29
N THR A 49 -4.51 9.53 -4.91
CA THR A 49 -4.54 10.05 -3.54
C THR A 49 -5.18 9.04 -2.59
N ILE A 50 -6.33 8.47 -2.95
CA ILE A 50 -7.02 7.44 -2.16
C ILE A 50 -6.13 6.21 -1.98
N ALA A 51 -5.41 5.80 -3.02
CA ALA A 51 -4.48 4.67 -2.98
C ALA A 51 -3.34 4.84 -1.94
N LYS A 52 -3.01 6.07 -1.55
CA LYS A 52 -2.03 6.32 -0.46
C LYS A 52 -2.61 6.12 0.95
N PHE A 53 -3.94 6.17 1.09
CA PHE A 53 -4.62 6.02 2.39
C PHE A 53 -5.25 4.64 2.57
N VAL A 54 -5.21 3.80 1.53
CA VAL A 54 -5.87 2.49 1.52
C VAL A 54 -4.86 1.45 1.05
N ALA A 55 -4.77 0.33 1.76
CA ALA A 55 -3.91 -0.78 1.34
C ALA A 55 -4.30 -1.28 -0.06
N ALA A 56 -3.30 -1.69 -0.86
CA ALA A 56 -3.49 -2.10 -2.25
C ALA A 56 -4.55 -3.20 -2.42
N ASP A 57 -4.63 -4.14 -1.46
CA ASP A 57 -5.62 -5.21 -1.49
C ASP A 57 -7.03 -4.75 -1.15
N THR A 58 -7.17 -3.72 -0.31
CA THR A 58 -8.48 -3.11 -0.06
C THR A 58 -8.99 -2.45 -1.34
N LEU A 59 -8.11 -1.83 -2.14
CA LEU A 59 -8.49 -1.28 -3.45
C LEU A 59 -8.91 -2.37 -4.44
N SER A 60 -8.16 -3.48 -4.51
CA SER A 60 -8.53 -4.61 -5.37
C SER A 60 -9.82 -5.30 -4.90
N ALA A 61 -10.01 -5.45 -3.59
CA ALA A 61 -11.26 -5.96 -3.02
C ALA A 61 -12.45 -5.06 -3.32
N VAL A 62 -12.28 -3.73 -3.23
CA VAL A 62 -13.33 -2.76 -3.63
C VAL A 62 -13.65 -2.87 -5.12
N SER A 63 -12.63 -2.98 -5.98
CA SER A 63 -12.83 -3.12 -7.42
C SER A 63 -13.59 -4.39 -7.77
N SER A 64 -13.25 -5.53 -7.16
CA SER A 64 -13.97 -6.80 -7.37
C SER A 64 -15.41 -6.78 -6.84
N MET A 65 -15.69 -6.05 -5.76
CA MET A 65 -17.05 -5.85 -5.26
C MET A 65 -17.92 -5.02 -6.20
N VAL A 66 -17.32 -4.05 -6.89
CA VAL A 66 -18.04 -3.21 -7.87
C VAL A 66 -18.38 -4.01 -9.12
N ASP A 67 -17.46 -4.86 -9.60
CA ASP A 67 -17.60 -5.59 -10.85
C ASP A 67 -18.50 -6.84 -10.74
N GLU A 68 -18.53 -7.53 -9.59
CA GLU A 68 -19.15 -8.86 -9.49
C GLU A 68 -20.34 -8.97 -8.53
N HIS A 69 -20.79 -7.92 -7.87
CA HIS A 69 -21.82 -8.02 -6.80
C HIS A 69 -21.47 -9.09 -5.76
N GLN A 70 -20.16 -9.34 -5.49
CA GLN A 70 -19.71 -10.39 -4.58
C GLN A 70 -19.95 -10.00 -3.14
N ASP A 71 -20.49 -10.98 -2.38
CA ASP A 71 -20.75 -10.88 -0.94
C ASP A 71 -19.50 -10.50 -0.14
N ALA A 72 -19.65 -9.48 0.69
CA ALA A 72 -18.64 -8.99 1.65
C ALA A 72 -18.30 -10.02 2.76
N GLY A 73 -18.35 -11.31 2.48
CA GLY A 73 -18.21 -12.36 3.50
C GLY A 73 -17.33 -13.55 3.09
N LYS A 74 -16.67 -13.51 1.93
CA LYS A 74 -15.78 -14.61 1.54
C LYS A 74 -14.39 -14.40 2.13
N GLY A 75 -14.07 -15.17 3.19
CA GLY A 75 -12.70 -15.35 3.65
C GLY A 75 -12.01 -16.46 2.86
N GLU A 76 -10.74 -16.28 2.54
CA GLU A 76 -9.88 -17.27 1.89
C GLU A 76 -8.81 -17.74 2.89
N SER A 77 -8.63 -19.07 3.04
CA SER A 77 -7.51 -19.61 3.82
C SER A 77 -6.27 -19.68 2.93
N LYS A 78 -5.19 -19.04 3.37
CA LYS A 78 -3.90 -19.05 2.68
C LYS A 78 -2.77 -19.29 3.66
N HIS A 79 -1.74 -19.98 3.18
CA HIS A 79 -0.45 -20.04 3.86
C HIS A 79 0.37 -18.80 3.44
N ILE A 80 0.64 -17.92 4.38
CA ILE A 80 1.41 -16.67 4.16
C ILE A 80 2.48 -16.51 5.23
N THR A 81 3.40 -15.58 5.00
CA THR A 81 4.33 -15.11 6.03
C THR A 81 3.94 -13.71 6.45
N VAL A 82 3.80 -13.50 7.75
CA VAL A 82 3.52 -12.19 8.36
C VAL A 82 4.78 -11.61 9.00
N LEU A 83 4.92 -10.30 8.93
CA LEU A 83 5.98 -9.54 9.59
C LEU A 83 5.34 -8.42 10.40
N PHE A 84 5.72 -8.34 11.67
CA PHE A 84 5.42 -7.24 12.58
C PHE A 84 6.71 -6.54 12.94
N SER A 85 6.72 -5.22 12.93
CA SER A 85 7.84 -4.41 13.40
C SER A 85 7.31 -3.25 14.21
N ASP A 86 7.92 -3.00 15.37
CA ASP A 86 7.54 -1.93 16.30
C ASP A 86 8.76 -1.18 16.80
N ILE A 87 8.63 0.12 17.13
CA ILE A 87 9.74 0.95 17.63
C ILE A 87 9.87 0.79 19.14
N CYS A 88 11.07 0.42 19.59
CA CYS A 88 11.33 0.27 21.01
C CYS A 88 11.12 1.57 21.79
N ALA A 89 10.35 1.49 22.89
CA ALA A 89 10.10 2.60 23.80
C ALA A 89 9.52 3.86 23.12
N PHE A 90 8.71 3.70 22.08
CA PHE A 90 8.13 4.82 21.33
C PHE A 90 7.29 5.75 22.20
N SER A 91 6.48 5.21 23.12
CA SER A 91 5.66 6.02 24.05
C SER A 91 6.51 7.02 24.84
N SER A 92 7.68 6.61 25.33
CA SER A 92 8.61 7.50 26.03
C SER A 92 9.18 8.60 25.12
N LYS A 93 9.37 8.30 23.82
CA LYS A 93 9.78 9.30 22.84
C LYS A 93 8.66 10.33 22.60
N CYS A 94 7.40 9.89 22.56
CA CYS A 94 6.24 10.78 22.44
C CYS A 94 6.11 11.78 23.58
N GLU A 95 6.49 11.40 24.79
CA GLU A 95 6.48 12.30 25.96
C GLU A 95 7.59 13.36 25.92
N ARG A 96 8.72 13.04 25.27
CA ARG A 96 9.91 13.90 25.21
C ARG A 96 9.92 14.92 24.09
N PHE A 97 9.24 14.62 22.97
CA PHE A 97 9.31 15.43 21.76
C PHE A 97 7.96 16.04 21.38
N SER A 98 8.00 17.14 20.65
CA SER A 98 6.78 17.76 20.11
C SER A 98 6.12 16.85 19.05
N ALA A 99 4.79 16.93 18.92
CA ALA A 99 4.02 16.15 17.94
C ALA A 99 4.59 16.25 16.50
N ARG A 100 5.03 17.45 16.10
CA ARG A 100 5.64 17.66 14.78
C ARG A 100 6.94 16.86 14.59
N LYS A 101 7.79 16.79 15.63
CA LYS A 101 9.03 16.01 15.58
C LYS A 101 8.73 14.51 15.50
N ILE A 102 7.74 14.03 16.28
CA ILE A 102 7.32 12.63 16.27
C ILE A 102 6.76 12.24 14.90
N ILE A 103 5.85 13.04 14.33
CA ILE A 103 5.29 12.75 12.99
C ILE A 103 6.38 12.75 11.92
N ASN A 104 7.32 13.69 11.94
CA ASN A 104 8.43 13.70 10.99
C ASN A 104 9.33 12.46 11.14
N LEU A 105 9.65 12.07 12.38
CA LEU A 105 10.43 10.86 12.68
C LEU A 105 9.75 9.62 12.11
N LEU A 106 8.46 9.43 12.40
CA LEU A 106 7.67 8.29 11.92
C LEU A 106 7.58 8.26 10.40
N ASN A 107 7.27 9.39 9.76
CA ASN A 107 7.15 9.42 8.31
C ASN A 107 8.48 9.06 7.64
N THR A 108 9.60 9.61 8.11
CA THR A 108 10.91 9.27 7.55
C THR A 108 11.27 7.79 7.80
N TYR A 109 10.98 7.28 9.01
CA TYR A 109 11.17 5.88 9.36
C TYR A 109 10.32 4.97 8.46
N PHE A 110 9.02 5.25 8.33
CA PHE A 110 8.12 4.45 7.50
C PHE A 110 8.52 4.48 6.03
N ASP A 111 8.87 5.64 5.47
CA ASP A 111 9.30 5.74 4.08
C ASP A 111 10.48 4.80 3.79
N LEU A 112 11.48 4.77 4.68
CA LEU A 112 12.66 3.91 4.53
C LEU A 112 12.33 2.43 4.73
N MET A 113 11.59 2.07 5.78
CA MET A 113 11.28 0.68 6.11
C MET A 113 10.34 0.05 5.08
N VAL A 114 9.34 0.80 4.63
CA VAL A 114 8.38 0.34 3.61
C VAL A 114 9.08 0.15 2.27
N GLU A 115 10.00 1.03 1.89
CA GLU A 115 10.79 0.88 0.66
C GLU A 115 11.59 -0.44 0.67
N VAL A 116 12.27 -0.75 1.79
CA VAL A 116 13.00 -2.00 1.96
C VAL A 116 12.09 -3.23 1.88
N LEU A 117 10.95 -3.17 2.55
CA LEU A 117 9.97 -4.26 2.54
C LEU A 117 9.40 -4.47 1.13
N SER A 118 9.05 -3.40 0.43
CA SER A 118 8.50 -3.45 -0.93
C SER A 118 9.51 -4.02 -1.95
N GLN A 119 10.80 -3.74 -1.78
CA GLN A 119 11.87 -4.34 -2.60
C GLN A 119 12.01 -5.86 -2.38
N ASN A 120 11.42 -6.40 -1.32
CA ASN A 120 11.37 -7.82 -1.01
C ASN A 120 9.96 -8.41 -1.15
N ASP A 121 9.13 -7.84 -2.01
CA ASP A 121 7.77 -8.29 -2.35
C ASP A 121 6.79 -8.31 -1.16
N ALA A 122 7.04 -7.50 -0.13
CA ALA A 122 6.10 -7.35 0.98
C ALA A 122 4.87 -6.53 0.55
N ILE A 123 3.72 -6.95 1.02
CA ILE A 123 2.47 -6.19 0.97
C ILE A 123 2.29 -5.55 2.33
N ILE A 124 2.27 -4.22 2.39
CA ILE A 124 2.01 -3.49 3.62
C ILE A 124 0.51 -3.56 3.92
N ASP A 125 0.16 -4.20 5.02
CA ASP A 125 -1.23 -4.37 5.44
C ASP A 125 -1.73 -3.09 6.10
N LYS A 126 -1.07 -2.66 7.16
CA LYS A 126 -1.41 -1.44 7.89
C LYS A 126 -0.29 -0.95 8.80
N PHE A 127 -0.47 0.28 9.28
CA PHE A 127 0.29 0.83 10.40
C PHE A 127 -0.58 0.84 11.66
N ILE A 128 -0.02 0.44 12.80
CA ILE A 128 -0.69 0.46 14.10
C ILE A 128 0.17 1.30 15.05
N GLY A 129 -0.13 2.61 15.14
CA GLY A 129 0.74 3.53 15.86
C GLY A 129 2.09 3.67 15.16
N ASP A 130 3.15 3.19 15.79
CA ASP A 130 4.52 3.12 15.27
C ASP A 130 4.89 1.74 14.69
N ALA A 131 3.96 0.79 14.75
CA ALA A 131 4.17 -0.55 14.20
C ALA A 131 3.85 -0.62 12.70
N ILE A 132 4.63 -1.43 11.99
CA ILE A 132 4.39 -1.84 10.60
C ILE A 132 3.89 -3.28 10.62
N VAL A 133 2.78 -3.52 9.96
CA VAL A 133 2.27 -4.88 9.70
C VAL A 133 2.36 -5.14 8.21
N ALA A 134 3.10 -6.17 7.85
CA ALA A 134 3.30 -6.58 6.47
C ALA A 134 3.07 -8.08 6.29
N ARG A 135 2.78 -8.50 5.07
CA ARG A 135 2.68 -9.91 4.69
C ARG A 135 3.39 -10.17 3.38
N PHE A 136 3.72 -11.44 3.19
CA PHE A 136 4.28 -12.00 1.96
C PHE A 136 3.34 -13.11 1.51
N ASP A 137 2.80 -13.00 0.30
CA ASP A 137 1.71 -13.82 -0.23
C ASP A 137 1.92 -14.05 -1.74
N SER A 138 3.09 -14.60 -2.11
CA SER A 138 3.42 -14.93 -3.50
C SER A 138 2.77 -16.22 -3.99
N GLY A 139 2.25 -17.03 -3.07
CA GLY A 139 1.73 -18.37 -3.33
C GLY A 139 2.80 -19.48 -3.16
N ASP A 140 4.06 -19.13 -2.88
CA ASP A 140 5.11 -20.06 -2.49
C ASP A 140 5.62 -19.77 -1.06
N PRO A 141 5.26 -20.60 -0.07
CA PRO A 141 5.61 -20.38 1.33
C PRO A 141 7.12 -20.24 1.60
N VAL A 142 7.95 -20.92 0.82
CA VAL A 142 9.40 -20.84 0.98
C VAL A 142 9.94 -19.49 0.51
N THR A 143 9.49 -19.03 -0.63
CA THR A 143 9.82 -17.69 -1.16
C THR A 143 9.34 -16.60 -0.21
N ASP A 144 8.11 -16.71 0.30
CA ASP A 144 7.52 -15.75 1.24
C ASP A 144 8.35 -15.65 2.53
N ALA A 145 8.72 -16.77 3.13
CA ALA A 145 9.55 -16.80 4.33
C ALA A 145 10.95 -16.21 4.07
N LEU A 146 11.58 -16.53 2.94
CA LEU A 146 12.89 -15.98 2.57
C LEU A 146 12.83 -14.48 2.33
N ASN A 147 11.82 -13.99 1.65
CA ASN A 147 11.63 -12.57 1.38
C ASN A 147 11.34 -11.79 2.67
N ALA A 148 10.58 -12.36 3.60
CA ALA A 148 10.34 -11.77 4.92
C ALA A 148 11.65 -11.61 5.71
N VAL A 149 12.51 -12.64 5.73
CA VAL A 149 13.81 -12.57 6.42
C VAL A 149 14.75 -11.57 5.73
N ARG A 150 14.79 -11.53 4.39
CA ARG A 150 15.58 -10.53 3.64
C ARG A 150 15.08 -9.11 3.90
N GLY A 151 13.76 -8.91 3.90
CA GLY A 151 13.14 -7.64 4.24
C GLY A 151 13.52 -7.19 5.66
N ALA A 152 13.36 -8.05 6.66
CA ALA A 152 13.75 -7.76 8.03
C ALA A 152 15.24 -7.43 8.18
N TRP A 153 16.12 -8.19 7.54
CA TRP A 153 17.54 -7.90 7.52
C TRP A 153 17.86 -6.54 6.86
N GLY A 154 17.19 -6.25 5.75
CA GLY A 154 17.28 -4.96 5.06
C GLY A 154 16.83 -3.81 5.96
N MET A 155 15.71 -3.99 6.69
CA MET A 155 15.23 -3.00 7.67
C MET A 155 16.28 -2.72 8.75
N CYS A 156 16.91 -3.75 9.33
CA CYS A 156 17.97 -3.56 10.32
C CYS A 156 19.11 -2.72 9.77
N ARG A 157 19.59 -3.01 8.57
CA ARG A 157 20.69 -2.26 7.92
C ARG A 157 20.30 -0.82 7.59
N GLU A 158 19.08 -0.60 7.13
CA GLU A 158 18.62 0.76 6.81
C GLU A 158 18.36 1.56 8.08
N LEU A 159 17.95 0.91 9.16
CA LEU A 159 17.80 1.54 10.47
C LEU A 159 19.13 2.02 11.05
N GLU A 160 20.22 1.26 10.85
CA GLU A 160 21.57 1.73 11.21
C GLU A 160 21.95 3.01 10.47
N ARG A 161 21.64 3.09 9.16
CA ARG A 161 21.89 4.29 8.34
C ARG A 161 21.01 5.46 8.77
N PHE A 162 19.72 5.20 9.00
CA PHE A 162 18.79 6.19 9.50
C PHE A 162 19.28 6.83 10.79
N ASN A 163 19.83 6.04 11.71
CA ASN A 163 20.33 6.52 13.00
C ASN A 163 21.57 7.42 12.88
N LEU A 164 22.33 7.33 11.77
CA LEU A 164 23.48 8.22 11.57
C LEU A 164 23.07 9.70 11.41
N ASP A 165 21.90 9.94 10.80
CA ASP A 165 21.41 11.29 10.49
C ASP A 165 20.19 11.69 11.34
N SER A 166 19.66 10.76 12.14
CA SER A 166 18.48 10.99 12.98
C SER A 166 18.83 11.81 14.23
N PHE A 167 17.94 12.71 14.62
CA PHE A 167 18.04 13.46 15.86
C PHE A 167 17.81 12.63 17.13
N GLU A 168 17.26 11.42 16.98
CA GLU A 168 16.98 10.47 18.05
C GLU A 168 17.24 9.06 17.51
N GLU A 169 17.97 8.27 18.28
CA GLU A 169 18.23 6.88 17.95
C GLU A 169 16.93 6.05 18.01
N VAL A 170 16.67 5.29 16.98
CA VAL A 170 15.55 4.38 16.86
C VAL A 170 16.05 2.94 16.87
N GLN A 171 15.44 2.12 17.69
CA GLN A 171 15.60 0.67 17.67
C GLN A 171 14.23 0.06 17.39
N SER A 172 14.18 -1.00 16.60
CA SER A 172 12.94 -1.73 16.32
C SER A 172 13.08 -3.20 16.64
N ARG A 173 11.97 -3.81 17.01
CA ARG A 173 11.81 -5.26 17.12
C ARG A 173 11.08 -5.76 15.91
N ILE A 174 11.40 -6.97 15.46
CA ILE A 174 10.74 -7.56 14.29
C ILE A 174 10.37 -8.99 14.63
N GLY A 175 9.09 -9.33 14.48
CA GLY A 175 8.55 -10.67 14.60
C GLY A 175 8.10 -11.18 13.23
N ILE A 176 8.51 -12.40 12.87
CA ILE A 176 8.13 -13.08 11.61
C ILE A 176 7.53 -14.43 11.95
N ASN A 177 6.40 -14.75 11.32
CA ASN A 177 5.81 -16.07 11.42
C ASN A 177 5.15 -16.47 10.10
N SER A 178 5.23 -17.77 9.77
CA SER A 178 4.60 -18.33 8.57
C SER A 178 3.54 -19.34 8.97
N GLY A 179 2.41 -19.36 8.30
CA GLY A 179 1.36 -20.34 8.52
C GLY A 179 0.04 -19.98 7.87
N GLU A 180 -0.94 -20.85 8.07
CA GLU A 180 -2.30 -20.64 7.58
C GLU A 180 -2.99 -19.48 8.28
N VAL A 181 -3.56 -18.59 7.49
CA VAL A 181 -4.38 -17.46 7.95
C VAL A 181 -5.65 -17.34 7.09
N ILE A 182 -6.64 -16.67 7.60
CA ILE A 182 -7.84 -16.29 6.84
C ILE A 182 -7.65 -14.86 6.39
N LEU A 183 -7.72 -14.62 5.09
CA LEU A 183 -7.76 -13.30 4.47
C LEU A 183 -9.19 -12.99 4.04
N GLY A 184 -9.67 -11.79 4.31
CA GLY A 184 -11.03 -11.43 3.89
C GLY A 184 -11.49 -10.06 4.39
N ASN A 185 -12.65 -9.65 3.88
CA ASN A 185 -13.28 -8.39 4.27
C ASN A 185 -14.02 -8.56 5.60
N LEU A 186 -13.57 -7.86 6.61
CA LEU A 186 -14.12 -7.86 7.95
C LEU A 186 -14.66 -6.48 8.30
N GLY A 187 -15.81 -6.41 8.97
CA GLY A 187 -16.32 -5.17 9.51
C GLY A 187 -17.84 -5.00 9.38
N CYS A 188 -18.28 -3.77 9.49
CA CYS A 188 -19.69 -3.40 9.36
C CYS A 188 -20.00 -3.05 7.90
N GLN A 189 -20.78 -3.87 7.23
CA GLN A 189 -21.13 -3.72 5.81
C GLN A 189 -21.69 -2.33 5.44
N LYS A 190 -22.38 -1.67 6.40
CA LYS A 190 -23.01 -0.36 6.16
C LYS A 190 -22.10 0.83 6.41
N HIS A 191 -20.96 0.63 7.11
CA HIS A 191 -20.16 1.75 7.57
C HIS A 191 -18.68 1.63 7.24
N ARG A 192 -18.06 0.48 7.52
CA ARG A 192 -16.61 0.29 7.33
C ARG A 192 -16.28 -1.19 7.14
N LEU A 193 -15.60 -1.50 6.07
CA LEU A 193 -14.95 -2.78 5.82
C LEU A 193 -13.43 -2.56 5.81
N GLU A 194 -12.72 -3.58 6.24
CA GLU A 194 -11.26 -3.65 6.23
C GLU A 194 -10.87 -5.02 5.70
N TYR A 195 -9.92 -5.09 4.79
CA TYR A 195 -9.30 -6.34 4.40
C TYR A 195 -8.36 -6.77 5.51
N ALA A 196 -8.60 -7.92 6.11
CA ALA A 196 -7.95 -8.32 7.36
C ALA A 196 -7.32 -9.72 7.25
N MET A 197 -6.23 -9.89 7.99
CA MET A 197 -5.61 -11.18 8.27
C MET A 197 -6.07 -11.67 9.64
N ILE A 198 -6.62 -12.90 9.71
CA ILE A 198 -7.15 -13.48 10.94
C ILE A 198 -6.54 -14.86 11.13
N GLY A 199 -6.09 -15.18 12.34
CA GLY A 199 -5.62 -16.51 12.71
C GLY A 199 -4.55 -16.50 13.80
N ASP A 200 -4.32 -17.67 14.39
CA ASP A 200 -3.30 -17.82 15.44
C ASP A 200 -1.90 -17.47 14.94
N ASN A 201 -1.61 -17.74 13.67
CA ASN A 201 -0.31 -17.42 13.08
C ASN A 201 -0.05 -15.92 13.00
N VAL A 202 -1.08 -15.08 12.82
CA VAL A 202 -0.96 -13.63 12.90
C VAL A 202 -0.61 -13.21 14.33
N ASN A 203 -1.32 -13.76 15.32
CA ASN A 203 -1.09 -13.48 16.75
C ASN A 203 0.31 -13.94 17.21
N ILE A 204 0.81 -15.07 16.67
CA ILE A 204 2.17 -15.55 16.95
C ILE A 204 3.19 -14.55 16.41
N GLY A 205 3.04 -14.10 15.16
CA GLY A 205 3.91 -13.08 14.58
C GLY A 205 4.01 -11.81 15.43
N GLN A 206 2.88 -11.32 15.90
CA GLN A 206 2.80 -10.16 16.81
C GLN A 206 3.50 -10.41 18.15
N ARG A 207 3.29 -11.60 18.76
CA ARG A 207 3.94 -11.96 20.03
C ARG A 207 5.44 -12.16 19.91
N LEU A 208 5.95 -12.55 18.74
CA LEU A 208 7.38 -12.68 18.49
C LEU A 208 8.07 -11.32 18.36
N GLU A 209 7.34 -10.28 17.98
CA GLU A 209 7.82 -8.91 17.94
C GLU A 209 7.88 -8.32 19.37
N SER A 210 6.87 -8.56 20.22
CA SER A 210 6.77 -8.02 21.59
C SER A 210 7.84 -8.59 22.53
#